data_5687cf75a506e850713755bbb92c3d71
#
_entry.id   5687cf75a506e850713755bbb92c3d71
#
_cell.length_a   1.000
_cell.length_b   1.000
_cell.length_c   1.000
_cell.angle_alpha   90.00
_cell.angle_beta   90.00
_cell.angle_gamma   90.00
#
_symmetry.space_group_name_H-M   'P 1'
#
loop_
_entity.id
_entity.type
_entity.pdbx_description
1 polymer ?
#
loop_
_entity_poly.entity_id
_entity_poly.type
_entity_poly.pdbx_seq_one_letter_code
_entity_poly.pdbx_strand_id
1 'polypeptide(L)'
;MENIKELSGLIRRVFTSQRFAVMATQFEGQPYSNLVAFAEADDLRTLLFVTSRDTRKYSNILASKKVAVLVDSRTNQASDFHSALAITALGVVEEVAADNKDYLSRIYLSKHPQLKDFLDKPSNALMKVTVTEYIIATFEGVKRLPIGGNK
;
A
#
# COMPACT_ATOMS: atom_id res chain seq x y z
N MET A 1 -18.87 18.72 3.34
CA MET A 1 -17.48 18.39 3.03
C MET A 1 -16.88 17.56 4.15
N GLU A 2 -16.34 16.41 3.81
CA GLU A 2 -15.71 15.56 4.80
C GLU A 2 -14.36 16.10 5.17
N ASN A 3 -14.02 16.03 6.44
CA ASN A 3 -12.73 16.52 6.86
C ASN A 3 -11.66 15.44 6.74
N ILE A 4 -10.41 15.87 6.74
CA ILE A 4 -9.24 15.01 6.58
C ILE A 4 -9.21 13.94 7.66
N LYS A 5 -9.60 14.28 8.88
CA LYS A 5 -9.60 13.34 10.01
C LYS A 5 -10.55 12.17 9.78
N GLU A 6 -11.74 12.44 9.23
CA GLU A 6 -12.70 11.38 8.93
C GLU A 6 -12.20 10.46 7.83
N LEU A 7 -11.65 11.02 6.76
CA LEU A 7 -11.11 10.22 5.66
C LEU A 7 -9.92 9.39 6.13
N SER A 8 -9.03 9.97 6.92
CA SER A 8 -7.90 9.22 7.48
C SER A 8 -8.38 8.07 8.36
N GLY A 9 -9.44 8.29 9.13
CA GLY A 9 -10.02 7.25 9.98
C GLY A 9 -10.56 6.08 9.18
N LEU A 10 -11.22 6.37 8.05
CA LEU A 10 -11.72 5.33 7.15
C LEU A 10 -10.57 4.50 6.59
N ILE A 11 -9.52 5.18 6.15
CA ILE A 11 -8.34 4.51 5.59
C ILE A 11 -7.72 3.60 6.64
N ARG A 12 -7.49 4.11 7.85
CA ARG A 12 -6.89 3.31 8.93
C ARG A 12 -7.70 2.07 9.24
N ARG A 13 -9.01 2.22 9.31
CA ARG A 13 -9.89 1.09 9.65
C ARG A 13 -9.78 -0.02 8.61
N VAL A 14 -9.82 0.34 7.33
CA VAL A 14 -9.71 -0.64 6.26
C VAL A 14 -8.33 -1.28 6.26
N PHE A 15 -7.27 -0.47 6.35
CA PHE A 15 -5.90 -0.97 6.31
C PHE A 15 -5.60 -1.91 7.46
N THR A 16 -6.05 -1.56 8.67
CA THR A 16 -5.82 -2.40 9.85
C THR A 16 -6.51 -3.76 9.71
N SER A 17 -7.65 -3.81 9.03
CA SER A 17 -8.43 -5.03 8.90
C SER A 17 -7.93 -5.97 7.80
N GLN A 18 -7.00 -5.51 6.94
CA GLN A 18 -6.57 -6.28 5.77
C GLN A 18 -5.08 -6.58 5.83
N ARG A 19 -4.72 -7.81 5.50
CA ARG A 19 -3.32 -8.24 5.42
C ARG A 19 -2.72 -7.98 4.05
N PHE A 20 -3.53 -8.05 3.00
CA PHE A 20 -3.05 -8.01 1.62
C PHE A 20 -3.57 -6.81 0.88
N ALA A 21 -2.78 -6.35 -0.05
CA ALA A 21 -3.16 -5.31 -0.99
C ALA A 21 -2.89 -5.80 -2.40
N VAL A 22 -3.60 -5.23 -3.36
CA VAL A 22 -3.28 -5.41 -4.77
C VAL A 22 -2.34 -4.27 -5.15
N MET A 23 -1.17 -4.62 -5.65
CA MET A 23 -0.22 -3.61 -6.15
C MET A 23 -0.23 -3.60 -7.66
N ALA A 24 -0.40 -2.43 -8.24
CA ALA A 24 -0.32 -2.22 -9.68
C ALA A 24 1.00 -1.55 -10.01
N THR A 25 1.75 -2.18 -10.92
CA THR A 25 2.98 -1.62 -11.48
C THR A 25 2.80 -1.58 -12.98
N GLN A 26 3.77 -1.01 -13.70
CA GLN A 26 3.65 -0.98 -15.15
C GLN A 26 5.04 -1.04 -15.78
N PHE A 27 5.07 -1.54 -17.03
CA PHE A 27 6.28 -1.54 -17.85
C PHE A 27 5.85 -1.21 -19.28
N GLU A 28 6.42 -0.15 -19.83
CA GLU A 28 6.13 0.30 -21.19
C GLU A 28 4.63 0.43 -21.46
N GLY A 29 3.91 0.96 -20.47
CA GLY A 29 2.48 1.17 -20.58
C GLY A 29 1.61 -0.05 -20.30
N GLN A 30 2.21 -1.22 -20.03
CA GLN A 30 1.45 -2.42 -19.69
C GLN A 30 1.26 -2.51 -18.18
N PRO A 31 0.03 -2.32 -17.67
CA PRO A 31 -0.24 -2.48 -16.24
C PRO A 31 -0.11 -3.95 -15.83
N TYR A 32 0.34 -4.17 -14.62
CA TYR A 32 0.49 -5.50 -14.05
C TYR A 32 0.09 -5.43 -12.58
N SER A 33 -0.76 -6.36 -12.12
CA SER A 33 -1.20 -6.36 -10.73
C SER A 33 -0.88 -7.68 -10.05
N ASN A 34 -0.61 -7.61 -8.74
CA ASN A 34 -0.37 -8.80 -7.95
C ASN A 34 -0.67 -8.50 -6.48
N LEU A 35 -0.67 -9.53 -5.65
CA LEU A 35 -0.92 -9.38 -4.22
C LEU A 35 0.40 -9.20 -3.46
N VAL A 36 0.36 -8.32 -2.46
CA VAL A 36 1.47 -8.15 -1.53
C VAL A 36 0.91 -8.10 -0.11
N ALA A 37 1.65 -8.64 0.85
CA ALA A 37 1.36 -8.41 2.25
C ALA A 37 1.93 -7.04 2.59
N PHE A 38 1.07 -6.14 3.05
CA PHE A 38 1.48 -4.75 3.25
C PHE A 38 1.35 -4.34 4.70
N ALA A 39 2.08 -3.30 5.08
CA ALA A 39 1.91 -2.66 6.37
C ALA A 39 1.90 -1.15 6.17
N GLU A 40 1.11 -0.47 6.97
CA GLU A 40 0.98 0.98 6.91
C GLU A 40 1.69 1.62 8.10
N ALA A 41 2.36 2.74 7.86
CA ALA A 41 2.90 3.56 8.94
C ALA A 41 1.77 4.36 9.59
N ASP A 42 1.97 4.76 10.83
CA ASP A 42 0.92 5.45 11.60
C ASP A 42 0.44 6.74 10.95
N ASP A 43 1.30 7.43 10.24
CA ASP A 43 0.95 8.70 9.60
C ASP A 43 0.29 8.52 8.23
N LEU A 44 0.14 7.29 7.76
CA LEU A 44 -0.43 6.94 6.44
C LEU A 44 0.36 7.51 5.26
N ARG A 45 1.57 8.00 5.49
CA ARG A 45 2.41 8.52 4.41
C ARG A 45 3.24 7.45 3.75
N THR A 46 3.43 6.32 4.43
CA THR A 46 4.31 5.25 3.99
C THR A 46 3.60 3.92 4.07
N LEU A 47 3.66 3.16 2.99
CA LEU A 47 3.23 1.76 2.98
C LEU A 47 4.46 0.89 2.72
N LEU A 48 4.49 -0.28 3.34
CA LEU A 48 5.64 -1.18 3.27
C LEU A 48 5.21 -2.53 2.70
N PHE A 49 6.10 -3.14 1.93
CA PHE A 49 5.94 -4.52 1.50
C PHE A 49 7.31 -5.13 1.24
N VAL A 50 7.36 -6.46 1.14
CA VAL A 50 8.60 -7.19 0.86
C VAL A 50 8.42 -7.93 -0.44
N THR A 51 9.42 -7.92 -1.29
CA THR A 51 9.38 -8.61 -2.56
C THR A 51 10.73 -9.22 -2.89
N SER A 52 10.71 -10.35 -3.58
CA SER A 52 11.93 -10.91 -4.17
C SER A 52 12.37 -10.02 -5.33
N ARG A 53 13.68 -9.85 -5.47
CA ARG A 53 14.24 -9.09 -6.59
C ARG A 53 14.09 -9.80 -7.93
N ASP A 54 13.63 -11.05 -7.91
CA ASP A 54 13.42 -11.83 -9.13
C ASP A 54 12.01 -11.73 -9.69
N THR A 55 11.15 -10.86 -9.14
CA THR A 55 9.76 -10.76 -9.59
C THR A 55 9.59 -9.74 -10.70
N ARG A 56 8.52 -9.92 -11.49
CA ARG A 56 8.11 -8.91 -12.47
C ARG A 56 7.81 -7.58 -11.81
N LYS A 57 7.15 -7.63 -10.65
CA LYS A 57 6.86 -6.44 -9.86
C LYS A 57 8.13 -5.63 -9.59
N TYR A 58 9.19 -6.29 -9.15
CA TYR A 58 10.44 -5.60 -8.85
C TYR A 58 11.07 -5.00 -10.11
N SER A 59 11.08 -5.76 -11.21
CA SER A 59 11.57 -5.23 -12.49
C SER A 59 10.78 -4.01 -12.95
N ASN A 60 9.45 -4.07 -12.82
CA ASN A 60 8.59 -2.96 -13.20
C ASN A 60 8.89 -1.72 -12.37
N ILE A 61 9.11 -1.91 -11.06
CA ILE A 61 9.43 -0.81 -10.14
C ILE A 61 10.75 -0.14 -10.52
N LEU A 62 11.75 -0.93 -10.90
CA LEU A 62 13.03 -0.35 -11.32
C LEU A 62 12.86 0.51 -12.56
N ALA A 63 11.97 0.14 -13.46
CA ALA A 63 11.72 0.87 -14.70
C ALA A 63 10.81 2.08 -14.47
N SER A 64 9.83 1.98 -13.58
CA SER A 64 8.92 3.06 -13.27
C SER A 64 8.52 2.98 -11.80
N LYS A 65 8.83 4.02 -11.06
CA LYS A 65 8.62 4.04 -9.62
C LYS A 65 7.18 4.36 -9.21
N LYS A 66 6.34 4.77 -10.14
CA LYS A 66 4.94 5.09 -9.84
C LYS A 66 4.13 3.82 -9.71
N VAL A 67 3.38 3.70 -8.63
CA VAL A 67 2.57 2.52 -8.35
C VAL A 67 1.21 2.94 -7.82
N ALA A 68 0.27 2.00 -7.85
CA ALA A 68 -1.01 2.13 -7.17
C ALA A 68 -1.19 0.92 -6.27
N VAL A 69 -1.69 1.15 -5.07
CA VAL A 69 -1.92 0.10 -4.08
C VAL A 69 -3.39 0.13 -3.70
N LEU A 70 -4.09 -0.97 -3.94
CA LEU A 70 -5.53 -1.06 -3.67
C LEU A 70 -5.77 -1.95 -2.46
N VAL A 71 -6.50 -1.42 -1.49
CA VAL A 71 -6.98 -2.18 -0.33
C VAL A 71 -8.48 -1.93 -0.22
N ASP A 72 -9.26 -2.97 -0.04
CA ASP A 72 -10.69 -2.80 0.03
C ASP A 72 -11.31 -3.61 1.17
N SER A 73 -12.54 -3.28 1.52
CA SER A 73 -13.25 -3.89 2.64
C SER A 73 -14.33 -4.87 2.19
N ARG A 74 -14.26 -5.35 0.96
CA ARG A 74 -15.29 -6.27 0.45
C ARG A 74 -15.39 -7.54 1.31
N THR A 75 -16.61 -8.03 1.44
CA THR A 75 -16.90 -9.30 2.14
C THR A 75 -17.38 -10.37 1.17
N ASN A 76 -17.53 -10.00 -0.09
CA ASN A 76 -18.07 -10.85 -1.15
C ASN A 76 -19.54 -11.21 -0.88
N GLN A 77 -20.28 -10.26 -0.32
CA GLN A 77 -21.70 -10.34 -0.02
C GLN A 77 -22.44 -9.25 -0.77
N ALA A 78 -23.74 -9.42 -0.96
CA ALA A 78 -24.54 -8.39 -1.62
C ALA A 78 -24.49 -7.04 -0.90
N SER A 79 -24.27 -7.06 0.42
CA SER A 79 -24.16 -5.82 1.21
C SER A 79 -22.96 -4.97 0.81
N ASP A 80 -21.99 -5.54 0.09
CA ASP A 80 -20.84 -4.78 -0.40
C ASP A 80 -21.27 -3.61 -1.29
N PHE A 81 -22.38 -3.75 -2.01
CA PHE A 81 -22.87 -2.65 -2.85
C PHE A 81 -23.17 -1.40 -2.05
N HIS A 82 -23.42 -1.52 -0.75
CA HIS A 82 -23.78 -0.40 0.10
C HIS A 82 -22.66 -0.01 1.07
N SER A 83 -21.80 -0.95 1.45
CA SER A 83 -20.87 -0.73 2.56
C SER A 83 -19.40 -0.92 2.22
N ALA A 84 -19.06 -1.48 1.04
CA ALA A 84 -17.65 -1.70 0.74
C ALA A 84 -16.95 -0.41 0.35
N LEU A 85 -15.72 -0.26 0.84
CA LEU A 85 -14.83 0.85 0.50
C LEU A 85 -13.66 0.30 -0.28
N ALA A 86 -13.28 0.97 -1.35
CA ALA A 86 -12.07 0.67 -2.09
C ALA A 86 -11.13 1.86 -1.94
N ILE A 87 -9.93 1.61 -1.43
CA ILE A 87 -8.96 2.66 -1.16
C ILE A 87 -7.74 2.41 -2.03
N THR A 88 -7.45 3.36 -2.91
CA THR A 88 -6.27 3.31 -3.75
C THR A 88 -5.26 4.33 -3.23
N ALA A 89 -4.06 3.87 -2.93
CA ALA A 89 -2.93 4.75 -2.62
C ALA A 89 -2.11 4.92 -3.88
N LEU A 90 -1.96 6.14 -4.34
CA LEU A 90 -1.03 6.46 -5.43
C LEU A 90 0.27 6.91 -4.80
N GLY A 91 1.38 6.43 -5.32
CA GLY A 91 2.65 6.80 -4.72
C GLY A 91 3.85 6.41 -5.56
N VAL A 92 5.00 6.65 -4.96
CA VAL A 92 6.30 6.37 -5.56
C VAL A 92 7.01 5.37 -4.66
N VAL A 93 7.57 4.32 -5.25
CA VAL A 93 8.16 3.23 -4.50
C VAL A 93 9.66 3.21 -4.66
N GLU A 94 10.35 2.86 -3.57
CA GLU A 94 11.80 2.63 -3.60
C GLU A 94 12.17 1.63 -2.51
N GLU A 95 13.34 1.01 -2.66
CA GLU A 95 13.84 0.12 -1.63
C GLU A 95 14.23 0.93 -0.40
N VAL A 96 13.95 0.39 0.78
CA VAL A 96 14.25 1.06 2.04
C VAL A 96 15.77 1.13 2.22
N ALA A 97 16.26 2.34 2.53
CA ALA A 97 17.68 2.57 2.77
C ALA A 97 18.15 1.89 4.04
N ALA A 98 19.43 1.51 4.09
CA ALA A 98 20.00 0.76 5.20
C ALA A 98 19.81 1.46 6.54
N ASP A 99 19.88 2.78 6.59
CA ASP A 99 19.77 3.53 7.84
C ASP A 99 18.35 3.55 8.41
N ASN A 100 17.33 3.26 7.59
CA ASN A 100 15.94 3.20 8.04
C ASN A 100 15.42 1.77 8.16
N LYS A 101 16.23 0.79 7.77
CA LYS A 101 15.72 -0.57 7.61
C LYS A 101 15.24 -1.18 8.92
N ASP A 102 15.98 -0.98 10.01
CA ASP A 102 15.57 -1.55 11.30
C ASP A 102 14.24 -0.98 11.75
N TYR A 103 14.08 0.32 11.67
CA TYR A 103 12.87 0.99 12.11
C TYR A 103 11.65 0.54 11.29
N LEU A 104 11.79 0.54 9.97
CA LEU A 104 10.67 0.18 9.10
C LEU A 104 10.38 -1.32 9.13
N SER A 105 11.42 -2.15 9.34
CA SER A 105 11.21 -3.60 9.52
C SER A 105 10.34 -3.87 10.76
N ARG A 106 10.55 -3.12 11.84
CA ARG A 106 9.73 -3.29 13.05
C ARG A 106 8.26 -2.97 12.77
N ILE A 107 7.99 -1.93 11.99
CA ILE A 107 6.62 -1.61 11.61
C ILE A 107 6.01 -2.75 10.80
N TYR A 108 6.74 -3.25 9.82
CA TYR A 108 6.26 -4.33 8.97
C TYR A 108 5.99 -5.60 9.78
N LEU A 109 6.93 -5.99 10.62
CA LEU A 109 6.83 -7.21 11.41
C LEU A 109 5.83 -7.09 12.56
N SER A 110 5.51 -5.87 12.99
CA SER A 110 4.45 -5.68 13.97
C SER A 110 3.11 -6.16 13.41
N LYS A 111 2.88 -5.96 12.12
CA LYS A 111 1.66 -6.44 11.46
C LYS A 111 1.79 -7.88 11.00
N HIS A 112 2.98 -8.29 10.56
CA HIS A 112 3.23 -9.60 9.96
C HIS A 112 4.38 -10.32 10.65
N PRO A 113 4.24 -10.69 11.93
CA PRO A 113 5.37 -11.33 12.65
C PRO A 113 5.78 -12.66 12.02
N GLN A 114 4.87 -13.35 11.33
CA GLN A 114 5.17 -14.62 10.69
C GLN A 114 6.02 -14.49 9.43
N LEU A 115 6.26 -13.26 8.96
CA LEU A 115 7.05 -13.01 7.75
C LEU A 115 8.50 -12.61 8.03
N LYS A 116 8.98 -12.83 9.26
CA LYS A 116 10.35 -12.42 9.61
C LYS A 116 11.38 -13.10 8.72
N ASP A 117 11.27 -14.42 8.53
CA ASP A 117 12.23 -15.14 7.69
C ASP A 117 12.18 -14.67 6.24
N PHE A 118 10.98 -14.37 5.75
CA PHE A 118 10.79 -13.86 4.41
C PHE A 118 11.46 -12.49 4.25
N LEU A 119 11.26 -11.60 5.21
CA LEU A 119 11.90 -10.29 5.21
C LEU A 119 13.42 -10.40 5.27
N ASP A 120 13.93 -11.34 6.05
CA ASP A 120 15.36 -11.46 6.29
C ASP A 120 16.13 -12.16 5.17
N LYS A 121 15.43 -12.74 4.17
CA LYS A 121 16.11 -13.37 3.05
C LYS A 121 16.95 -12.36 2.27
N PRO A 122 18.24 -12.66 2.00
CA PRO A 122 19.08 -11.70 1.28
C PRO A 122 18.60 -11.35 -0.12
N SER A 123 17.86 -12.26 -0.77
CA SER A 123 17.31 -12.01 -2.12
C SER A 123 16.08 -11.13 -2.09
N ASN A 124 15.52 -10.85 -0.92
CA ASN A 124 14.30 -10.08 -0.79
C ASN A 124 14.61 -8.64 -0.37
N ALA A 125 13.74 -7.73 -0.77
CA ALA A 125 13.91 -6.31 -0.49
C ALA A 125 12.68 -5.80 0.27
N LEU A 126 12.94 -4.99 1.32
CA LEU A 126 11.88 -4.22 1.97
C LEU A 126 11.68 -2.94 1.17
N MET A 127 10.47 -2.75 0.70
CA MET A 127 10.12 -1.63 -0.19
C MET A 127 9.20 -0.67 0.55
N LYS A 128 9.33 0.62 0.25
CA LYS A 128 8.39 1.60 0.79
C LYS A 128 7.74 2.37 -0.35
N VAL A 129 6.45 2.59 -0.21
CA VAL A 129 5.67 3.47 -1.08
C VAL A 129 5.46 4.76 -0.33
N THR A 130 5.94 5.86 -0.89
CA THR A 130 5.63 7.19 -0.37
C THR A 130 4.34 7.62 -1.04
N VAL A 131 3.28 7.71 -0.25
CA VAL A 131 1.94 7.98 -0.77
C VAL A 131 1.80 9.46 -1.10
N THR A 132 1.29 9.75 -2.29
CA THR A 132 1.03 11.13 -2.71
C THR A 132 -0.45 11.48 -2.62
N GLU A 133 -1.32 10.48 -2.74
CA GLU A 133 -2.75 10.73 -2.70
C GLU A 133 -3.48 9.42 -2.40
N TYR A 134 -4.55 9.49 -1.60
CA TYR A 134 -5.50 8.41 -1.45
C TYR A 134 -6.77 8.71 -2.22
N ILE A 135 -7.33 7.71 -2.87
CA ILE A 135 -8.62 7.77 -3.54
C ILE A 135 -9.54 6.80 -2.84
N ILE A 136 -10.64 7.28 -2.30
CA ILE A 136 -11.60 6.48 -1.54
C ILE A 136 -12.86 6.38 -2.37
N ALA A 137 -13.21 5.17 -2.78
CA ALA A 137 -14.34 4.95 -3.69
C ALA A 137 -15.39 4.05 -3.05
N THR A 138 -16.65 4.38 -3.29
CA THR A 138 -17.80 3.55 -3.00
C THR A 138 -18.66 3.53 -4.24
N PHE A 139 -19.78 2.79 -4.23
CA PHE A 139 -20.73 2.85 -5.34
C PHE A 139 -21.42 4.21 -5.44
N GLU A 140 -21.30 5.04 -4.39
CA GLU A 140 -21.95 6.35 -4.37
C GLU A 140 -21.04 7.49 -4.81
N GLY A 141 -19.75 7.26 -4.96
CA GLY A 141 -18.85 8.31 -5.38
C GLY A 141 -17.42 8.10 -4.96
N VAL A 142 -16.61 9.10 -5.27
CA VAL A 142 -15.16 9.05 -5.07
C VAL A 142 -14.73 10.30 -4.30
N LYS A 143 -13.86 10.11 -3.32
CA LYS A 143 -13.23 11.20 -2.57
C LYS A 143 -11.73 11.07 -2.67
N ARG A 144 -11.03 12.20 -2.61
CA ARG A 144 -9.58 12.23 -2.72
C ARG A 144 -8.97 12.88 -1.50
N LEU A 145 -7.85 12.36 -1.05
CA LEU A 145 -7.10 12.89 0.08
C LEU A 145 -5.62 13.01 -0.33
N PRO A 146 -5.19 14.20 -0.74
CA PRO A 146 -3.76 14.43 -1.02
C PRO A 146 -2.94 14.29 0.26
N ILE A 147 -1.75 13.72 0.14
CA ILE A 147 -0.87 13.44 1.27
C ILE A 147 0.45 14.15 1.06
N GLY A 148 0.98 14.74 2.15
CA GLY A 148 2.36 15.21 2.21
C GLY A 148 2.67 16.48 1.48
N GLY A 149 1.71 17.09 0.95
CA GLY A 149 1.98 18.28 0.22
C GLY A 149 2.58 19.36 1.06
N ASN A 150 3.20 19.59 1.38
CA ASN A 150 3.48 20.58 1.91
C ASN A 150 4.24 21.41 1.49
N LYS A 151 4.03 21.68 1.42
CA LYS A 151 4.58 22.26 1.12
C LYS A 151 4.84 22.81 1.73
#